data_95172fbd3672c60a61556ce8c5f1aa38
#
_entry.id   95172fbd3672c60a61556ce8c5f1aa38
#
_cell.length_a   1.000
_cell.length_b   1.000
_cell.length_c   1.000
_cell.angle_alpha   90.00
_cell.angle_beta   90.00
_cell.angle_gamma   90.00
#
_symmetry.space_group_name_H-M   'P 1'
#
loop_
_entity.id
_entity.type
_entity.pdbx_description
1 polymer ?
#
loop_
_entity_poly.entity_id
_entity_poly.type
_entity_poly.pdbx_seq_one_letter_code
_entity_poly.pdbx_strand_id
1 'polypeptide(L)'
;LAKWDQRAQIIHNGKPLKYDCLYISILPQDDWKLSIVIKKECGNAVQRNLYKRKIREAFRLCKPYCRRPAAIAITVFKKPDNLQVNTLSEILINNLNL
;
A
#
# COMPACT_ATOMS: atom_id res chain seq x y z
N LEU A 1 14.09 7.00 14.08
CA LEU A 1 12.66 7.07 14.40
C LEU A 1 12.02 5.68 14.29
N ALA A 2 11.05 5.41 15.10
CA ALA A 2 10.32 4.17 15.06
C ALA A 2 9.50 4.09 13.75
N LYS A 3 9.31 2.88 13.23
CA LYS A 3 8.48 2.62 12.05
C LYS A 3 7.09 3.24 12.15
N TRP A 4 6.59 3.33 13.32
CA TRP A 4 5.30 3.87 13.70
C TRP A 4 5.19 5.36 13.37
N ASP A 5 6.24 6.15 13.65
CA ASP A 5 6.23 7.58 13.34
C ASP A 5 6.28 7.82 11.83
N GLN A 6 7.04 7.01 11.10
CA GLN A 6 7.11 7.10 9.64
C GLN A 6 5.75 6.80 9.01
N ARG A 7 5.09 5.75 9.50
CA ARG A 7 3.77 5.40 9.00
C ARG A 7 2.75 6.49 9.28
N ALA A 8 2.77 7.06 10.48
CA ALA A 8 1.88 8.14 10.85
C ALA A 8 2.07 9.36 9.96
N GLN A 9 3.32 9.70 9.62
CA GLN A 9 3.63 10.80 8.72
C GLN A 9 3.08 10.56 7.32
N ILE A 10 3.21 9.35 6.80
CA ILE A 10 2.68 9.00 5.48
C ILE A 10 1.16 9.16 5.47
N ILE A 11 0.48 8.64 6.48
CA ILE A 11 -0.97 8.70 6.56
C ILE A 11 -1.44 10.13 6.73
N HIS A 12 -0.76 10.92 7.55
CA HIS A 12 -1.17 12.28 7.85
C HIS A 12 -0.92 13.25 6.71
N ASN A 13 0.23 13.13 6.05
CA ASN A 13 0.67 14.07 5.00
C ASN A 13 0.45 13.58 3.59
N GLY A 14 0.17 12.29 3.42
CA GLY A 14 -0.01 11.70 2.11
C GLY A 14 -1.40 11.89 1.54
N LYS A 15 -1.54 11.58 0.26
CA LYS A 15 -2.83 11.61 -0.43
C LYS A 15 -3.59 10.33 -0.10
N PRO A 16 -4.76 10.42 0.55
CA PRO A 16 -5.53 9.22 0.88
C PRO A 16 -6.34 8.73 -0.31
N LEU A 17 -6.47 7.42 -0.42
CA LEU A 17 -7.39 6.80 -1.35
C LEU A 17 -7.86 5.44 -0.79
N LYS A 18 -8.97 4.97 -1.29
CA LYS A 18 -9.53 3.70 -0.88
C LYS A 18 -9.75 2.81 -2.10
N TYR A 19 -9.32 1.56 -1.97
CA TYR A 19 -9.56 0.56 -3.01
C TYR A 19 -9.99 -0.74 -2.33
N ASP A 20 -11.18 -1.24 -2.65
CA ASP A 20 -11.74 -2.45 -2.05
C ASP A 20 -11.69 -2.34 -0.52
N CYS A 21 -10.98 -3.22 0.14
CA CYS A 21 -10.84 -3.25 1.60
C CYS A 21 -9.50 -2.67 2.07
N LEU A 22 -8.89 -1.80 1.25
CA LEU A 22 -7.61 -1.19 1.55
C LEU A 22 -7.74 0.32 1.67
N TYR A 23 -7.13 0.87 2.73
CA TYR A 23 -6.85 2.31 2.81
C TYR A 23 -5.40 2.52 2.40
N ILE A 24 -5.18 3.40 1.44
CA ILE A 24 -3.86 3.65 0.88
C ILE A 24 -3.55 5.12 1.05
N SER A 25 -2.34 5.43 1.55
CA SER A 25 -1.85 6.80 1.63
C SER A 25 -0.55 6.87 0.85
N ILE A 26 -0.42 7.88 -0.01
CA ILE A 26 0.73 8.05 -0.89
C ILE A 26 1.37 9.41 -0.60
N LEU A 27 2.64 9.40 -0.25
CA LEU A 27 3.42 10.60 0.03
C LEU A 27 4.66 10.60 -0.85
N PRO A 28 4.72 11.47 -1.89
CA PRO A 28 5.93 11.56 -2.71
C PRO A 28 7.13 11.99 -1.88
N GLN A 29 8.26 11.32 -2.10
CA GLN A 29 9.52 11.64 -1.43
C GLN A 29 10.68 11.06 -2.21
N ASP A 30 11.91 11.19 -1.68
CA ASP A 30 13.11 10.81 -2.41
C ASP A 30 13.36 9.31 -2.46
N ASP A 31 12.84 8.56 -1.50
CA ASP A 31 13.05 7.12 -1.41
C ASP A 31 11.73 6.35 -1.42
N TRP A 32 11.78 5.15 -1.97
CA TRP A 32 10.64 4.24 -1.88
C TRP A 32 10.53 3.66 -0.49
N LYS A 33 9.33 3.74 0.08
CA LYS A 33 9.02 3.10 1.37
C LYS A 33 7.63 2.49 1.31
N LEU A 34 7.48 1.34 1.95
CA LEU A 34 6.19 0.64 2.00
C LEU A 34 5.92 0.20 3.42
N SER A 35 4.76 0.56 3.92
CA SER A 35 4.28 0.13 5.23
C SER A 35 2.95 -0.58 5.07
N ILE A 36 2.84 -1.82 5.52
CA ILE A 36 1.64 -2.64 5.38
C ILE A 36 1.15 -3.04 6.76
N VAL A 37 -0.11 -2.77 7.03
CA VAL A 37 -0.79 -3.27 8.24
C VAL A 37 -2.03 -4.03 7.80
N ILE A 38 -2.17 -5.25 8.28
CA ILE A 38 -3.33 -6.08 8.00
C ILE A 38 -3.98 -6.43 9.33
N LYS A 39 -5.23 -6.00 9.49
CA LYS A 39 -5.95 -6.26 10.74
C LYS A 39 -6.23 -7.74 10.93
N LYS A 40 -6.27 -8.17 12.18
CA LYS A 40 -6.48 -9.59 12.51
C LYS A 40 -7.79 -10.16 11.95
N GLU A 41 -8.79 -9.30 11.80
CA GLU A 41 -10.10 -9.69 11.28
C GLU A 41 -10.05 -10.12 9.82
N CYS A 42 -8.94 -9.83 9.13
CA CYS A 42 -8.82 -10.16 7.70
C CYS A 42 -8.53 -11.62 7.42
N GLY A 43 -8.36 -12.44 8.45
CA GLY A 43 -8.16 -13.86 8.28
C GLY A 43 -7.02 -14.42 9.15
N ASN A 44 -6.68 -15.68 8.92
CA ASN A 44 -5.60 -16.34 9.64
C ASN A 44 -4.23 -15.88 9.14
N ALA A 45 -3.16 -16.37 9.77
CA ALA A 45 -1.80 -15.96 9.42
C ALA A 45 -1.43 -16.26 7.96
N VAL A 46 -1.89 -17.37 7.43
CA VAL A 46 -1.61 -17.76 6.03
C VAL A 46 -2.27 -16.76 5.07
N GLN A 47 -3.52 -16.41 5.32
CA GLN A 47 -4.26 -15.47 4.49
C GLN A 47 -3.63 -14.08 4.57
N ARG A 48 -3.29 -13.62 5.77
CA ARG A 48 -2.66 -12.31 5.96
C ARG A 48 -1.31 -12.23 5.25
N ASN A 49 -0.52 -13.30 5.30
CA ASN A 49 0.76 -13.35 4.59
C ASN A 49 0.57 -13.30 3.08
N LEU A 50 -0.48 -13.93 2.57
CA LEU A 50 -0.81 -13.88 1.14
C LEU A 50 -1.13 -12.44 0.71
N TYR A 51 -1.90 -11.71 1.49
CA TYR A 51 -2.23 -10.31 1.19
C TYR A 51 -0.97 -9.44 1.20
N LYS A 52 -0.09 -9.63 2.17
CA LYS A 52 1.20 -8.91 2.21
C LYS A 52 2.02 -9.16 0.97
N ARG A 53 2.10 -10.41 0.52
CA ARG A 53 2.85 -10.77 -0.68
C ARG A 53 2.27 -10.10 -1.92
N LYS A 54 0.96 -10.09 -2.06
CA LYS A 54 0.30 -9.44 -3.19
C LYS A 54 0.55 -7.93 -3.20
N ILE A 55 0.47 -7.29 -2.04
CA ILE A 55 0.73 -5.86 -1.92
C ILE A 55 2.18 -5.53 -2.27
N ARG A 56 3.14 -6.32 -1.76
CA ARG A 56 4.55 -6.12 -2.09
C ARG A 56 4.82 -6.31 -3.57
N GLU A 57 4.18 -7.28 -4.19
CA GLU A 57 4.33 -7.52 -5.63
C GLU A 57 3.78 -6.36 -6.43
N ALA A 58 2.61 -5.84 -6.07
CA ALA A 58 2.03 -4.68 -6.74
C ALA A 58 2.94 -3.46 -6.60
N PHE A 59 3.52 -3.24 -5.42
CA PHE A 59 4.47 -2.17 -5.16
C PHE A 59 5.71 -2.31 -6.06
N ARG A 60 6.27 -3.51 -6.13
CA ARG A 60 7.43 -3.79 -6.97
C ARG A 60 7.12 -3.52 -8.45
N LEU A 61 5.95 -3.94 -8.91
CA LEU A 61 5.56 -3.79 -10.31
C LEU A 61 5.29 -2.33 -10.70
N CYS A 62 4.83 -1.50 -9.77
CA CYS A 62 4.52 -0.11 -10.10
C CYS A 62 5.76 0.78 -10.20
N LYS A 63 6.86 0.43 -9.54
CA LYS A 63 8.05 1.28 -9.49
C LYS A 63 8.59 1.71 -10.85
N PRO A 64 8.78 0.81 -11.84
CA PRO A 64 9.33 1.22 -13.13
C PRO A 64 8.46 2.21 -13.90
N TYR A 65 7.19 2.27 -13.60
CA TYR A 65 6.24 3.11 -14.32
C TYR A 65 5.96 4.43 -13.62
N CYS A 66 6.57 4.67 -12.47
CA CYS A 66 6.36 5.87 -11.68
C CYS A 66 7.49 6.86 -11.93
N ARG A 67 7.12 8.15 -12.05
CA ARG A 67 8.08 9.20 -12.37
C ARG A 67 9.06 9.47 -11.25
N ARG A 68 8.64 9.28 -10.02
CA ARG A 68 9.49 9.51 -8.86
C ARG A 68 9.07 8.63 -7.69
N PRO A 69 9.98 8.41 -6.73
CA PRO A 69 9.66 7.58 -5.57
C PRO A 69 8.60 8.18 -4.66
N ALA A 70 8.00 7.31 -3.88
CA ALA A 70 7.01 7.72 -2.90
C ALA A 70 7.02 6.76 -1.71
N ALA A 71 6.53 7.23 -0.58
CA ALA A 71 6.24 6.40 0.57
C ALA A 71 4.76 6.03 0.52
N ILE A 72 4.46 4.76 0.69
CA ILE A 72 3.10 4.24 0.59
C ILE A 72 2.76 3.49 1.88
N ALA A 73 1.64 3.86 2.50
CA ALA A 73 1.12 3.15 3.66
C ALA A 73 -0.21 2.51 3.28
N ILE A 74 -0.31 1.21 3.49
CA ILE A 74 -1.51 0.45 3.14
C ILE A 74 -2.03 -0.26 4.39
N THR A 75 -3.33 -0.09 4.66
CA THR A 75 -4.02 -0.79 5.74
C THR A 75 -5.13 -1.63 5.14
N VAL A 76 -5.06 -2.93 5.37
CA VAL A 76 -6.15 -3.85 5.00
C VAL A 76 -7.07 -3.94 6.21
N PHE A 77 -8.25 -3.33 6.12
CA PHE A 77 -9.15 -3.22 7.27
C PHE A 77 -10.26 -4.27 7.28
N LYS A 78 -10.41 -5.01 6.20
CA LYS A 78 -11.42 -6.04 6.03
C LYS A 78 -10.86 -7.12 5.11
N LYS A 79 -11.41 -8.32 5.18
CA LYS A 79 -10.98 -9.42 4.30
C LYS A 79 -11.29 -9.06 2.85
N PRO A 80 -10.28 -8.92 1.98
CA PRO A 80 -10.52 -8.64 0.57
C PRO A 80 -11.21 -9.80 -0.11
N ASP A 81 -12.20 -9.51 -0.94
CA ASP A 81 -12.88 -10.54 -1.72
C ASP A 81 -12.02 -11.01 -2.89
N ASN A 82 -11.35 -10.06 -3.52
CA ASN A 82 -10.56 -10.37 -4.72
C ASN A 82 -9.44 -9.35 -4.89
N LEU A 83 -8.39 -9.51 -4.09
CA LEU A 83 -7.24 -8.62 -4.18
C LEU A 83 -6.33 -9.07 -5.33
N GLN A 84 -6.31 -8.28 -6.40
CA GLN A 84 -5.51 -8.58 -7.58
C GLN A 84 -4.28 -7.67 -7.66
N VAL A 85 -3.13 -8.29 -7.89
CA VAL A 85 -1.85 -7.59 -7.96
C VAL A 85 -1.85 -6.56 -9.10
N ASN A 86 -2.31 -6.94 -10.28
CA ASN A 86 -2.29 -6.05 -11.44
C ASN A 86 -3.19 -4.83 -11.24
N THR A 87 -4.37 -5.03 -10.70
CA THR A 87 -5.30 -3.93 -10.44
C THR A 87 -4.71 -2.96 -9.41
N LEU A 88 -4.15 -3.47 -8.33
CA LEU A 88 -3.53 -2.62 -7.31
C LEU A 88 -2.34 -1.87 -7.88
N SER A 89 -1.51 -2.53 -8.68
CA SER A 89 -0.38 -1.90 -9.34
C SER A 89 -0.83 -0.72 -10.22
N GLU A 90 -1.88 -0.91 -11.02
CA GLU A 90 -2.43 0.15 -11.88
C GLU A 90 -2.94 1.34 -11.07
N ILE A 91 -3.61 1.07 -9.96
CA ILE A 91 -4.10 2.12 -9.08
C ILE A 91 -2.95 2.94 -8.52
N LEU A 92 -1.88 2.28 -8.09
CA LEU A 92 -0.70 2.97 -7.58
C LEU A 92 -0.03 3.82 -8.67
N ILE A 93 0.14 3.27 -9.87
CA ILE A 93 0.74 4.00 -10.99
C ILE A 93 -0.06 5.24 -11.32
N ASN A 94 -1.37 5.10 -11.44
CA ASN A 94 -2.24 6.22 -11.79
C ASN A 94 -2.20 7.34 -10.75
N ASN A 95 -2.11 6.98 -9.49
CA ASN A 95 -2.09 7.99 -8.42
C ASN A 95 -0.71 8.58 -8.18
N LEU A 96 0.35 7.86 -8.51
CA LEU A 96 1.71 8.36 -8.36
C LEU A 96 2.13 9.28 -9.51
N ASN A 97 1.51 9.16 -10.66
CA ASN A 97 1.86 9.93 -11.85
C ASN A 97 0.93 11.13 -12.10
N LEU A 98 0.09 11.45 -11.15
CA LEU A 98 -0.80 12.63 -11.26
C LEU A 98 -0.07 13.95 -11.05
#